data_09a959678a49f856e4d1c3c8769e9ce4
#
_entry.id   09a959678a49f856e4d1c3c8769e9ce4
#
_cell.length_a   1.000
_cell.length_b   1.000
_cell.length_c   1.000
_cell.angle_alpha   90.00
_cell.angle_beta   90.00
_cell.angle_gamma   90.00
#
_symmetry.space_group_name_H-M   'P 1'
#
loop_
_entity.id
_entity.type
_entity.pdbx_description
1 polymer ?
#
loop_
_entity_poly.entity_id
_entity_poly.type
_entity_poly.pdbx_seq_one_letter_code
_entity_poly.pdbx_strand_id
1 'polypeptide(L)'
;YIQTITPENVCAINTMIFPFIFLSKNGALRDYMFYIGVISGIAASWIPMSIDDAGVFDFDTMRYYFCHTVLWAVPLLMVIFGRHKLNYRRIIFVPLIYILALAVIVANEVVLVALGLEDAKEILTYGNGGMAFAPYFSLEGTAVLDFLLAFVPPWFKPSGGSGEYPP
;
A
#
# COMPACT_ATOMS: atom_id res chain seq x y z
N TYR A 1 -11.44 -7.36 15.84
CA TYR A 1 -10.20 -8.16 16.04
C TYR A 1 -9.77 -8.91 14.78
N ILE A 2 -10.68 -9.46 13.97
CA ILE A 2 -10.32 -10.19 12.73
C ILE A 2 -9.84 -9.20 11.65
N GLN A 3 -10.42 -8.02 11.56
CA GLN A 3 -10.03 -6.94 10.66
C GLN A 3 -8.56 -6.56 10.79
N THR A 4 -8.02 -6.55 12.00
CA THR A 4 -6.61 -6.18 12.26
C THR A 4 -5.60 -7.29 11.95
N ILE A 5 -6.04 -8.51 11.64
CA ILE A 5 -5.18 -9.67 11.37
C ILE A 5 -5.02 -9.91 9.86
N THR A 6 -5.97 -9.45 9.05
CA THR A 6 -5.95 -9.67 7.60
C THR A 6 -5.26 -8.51 6.86
N PRO A 7 -4.67 -8.77 5.69
CA PRO A 7 -3.98 -7.72 4.94
C PRO A 7 -4.97 -6.82 4.19
N GLU A 8 -5.36 -5.72 4.80
CA GLU A 8 -6.29 -4.73 4.23
C GLU A 8 -5.59 -3.67 3.37
N ASN A 9 -4.27 -3.61 3.41
CA ASN A 9 -3.50 -2.62 2.65
C ASN A 9 -2.19 -3.18 2.10
N VAL A 10 -1.60 -2.44 1.16
CA VAL A 10 -0.35 -2.82 0.49
C VAL A 10 0.81 -2.97 1.49
N CYS A 11 0.88 -2.15 2.52
CA CYS A 11 1.94 -2.24 3.52
C CYS A 11 1.78 -3.50 4.37
N ALA A 12 0.55 -3.84 4.77
CA ALA A 12 0.26 -5.06 5.53
C ALA A 12 0.63 -6.32 4.74
N ILE A 13 0.16 -6.44 3.48
CA ILE A 13 0.51 -7.58 2.65
C ILE A 13 2.01 -7.67 2.39
N ASN A 14 2.67 -6.54 2.14
CA ASN A 14 4.11 -6.51 1.94
C ASN A 14 4.89 -6.92 3.20
N THR A 15 4.46 -6.49 4.37
CA THR A 15 5.07 -6.91 5.64
C THR A 15 4.98 -8.43 5.82
N MET A 16 3.89 -9.05 5.38
CA MET A 16 3.72 -10.50 5.46
C MET A 16 4.54 -11.26 4.42
N ILE A 17 4.65 -10.77 3.19
CA ILE A 17 5.31 -11.52 2.09
C ILE A 17 6.81 -11.23 1.98
N PHE A 18 7.30 -10.08 2.43
CA PHE A 18 8.71 -9.70 2.28
C PHE A 18 9.71 -10.67 2.92
N PRO A 19 9.47 -11.27 4.10
CA PRO A 19 10.36 -12.30 4.63
C PRO A 19 10.53 -13.49 3.67
N PHE A 20 9.45 -13.92 3.03
CA PHE A 20 9.49 -15.02 2.05
C PHE A 20 10.18 -14.60 0.75
N ILE A 21 9.93 -13.37 0.28
CA ILE A 21 10.61 -12.81 -0.89
C ILE A 21 12.12 -12.67 -0.63
N PHE A 22 12.49 -12.19 0.54
CA PHE A 22 13.90 -12.05 0.95
C PHE A 22 14.65 -13.39 0.87
N LEU A 23 14.00 -14.47 1.33
CA LEU A 23 14.56 -15.81 1.29
C LEU A 23 14.50 -16.44 -0.11
N SER A 24 13.58 -16.00 -0.97
CA SER A 24 13.44 -16.54 -2.32
C SER A 24 14.64 -16.16 -3.20
N LYS A 25 14.90 -16.96 -4.24
CA LYS A 25 15.92 -16.66 -5.26
C LYS A 25 15.33 -15.94 -6.48
N ASN A 26 14.02 -15.62 -6.46
CA ASN A 26 13.35 -15.01 -7.59
C ASN A 26 13.71 -13.52 -7.69
N GLY A 27 14.42 -13.15 -8.76
CA GLY A 27 14.87 -11.78 -8.97
C GLY A 27 13.75 -10.78 -9.22
N ALA A 28 12.63 -11.16 -9.84
CA ALA A 28 11.50 -10.26 -10.09
C ALA A 28 10.77 -9.91 -8.79
N LEU A 29 10.59 -10.89 -7.89
CA LEU A 29 10.02 -10.65 -6.57
C LEU A 29 10.93 -9.74 -5.72
N ARG A 30 12.25 -9.93 -5.78
CA ARG A 30 13.20 -9.06 -5.08
C ARG A 30 13.25 -7.66 -5.65
N ASP A 31 13.11 -7.50 -6.99
CA ASP A 31 12.96 -6.18 -7.62
C ASP A 31 11.67 -5.50 -7.14
N TYR A 32 10.53 -6.23 -7.08
CA TYR A 32 9.28 -5.76 -6.51
C TYR A 32 9.45 -5.30 -5.04
N MET A 33 10.05 -6.15 -4.22
CA MET A 33 10.33 -5.84 -2.80
C MET A 33 11.15 -4.54 -2.67
N PHE A 34 12.12 -4.32 -3.55
CA PHE A 34 12.92 -3.10 -3.53
C PHE A 34 12.10 -1.88 -3.95
N TYR A 35 11.50 -1.89 -5.14
CA TYR A 35 10.83 -0.70 -5.67
C TYR A 35 9.60 -0.32 -4.84
N ILE A 36 8.73 -1.28 -4.56
CA ILE A 36 7.51 -0.99 -3.81
C ILE A 36 7.81 -0.78 -2.33
N GLY A 37 8.67 -1.59 -1.73
CA GLY A 37 9.03 -1.45 -0.32
C GLY A 37 9.71 -0.12 -0.01
N VAL A 38 10.68 0.29 -0.83
CA VAL A 38 11.38 1.57 -0.61
C VAL A 38 10.45 2.75 -0.82
N ILE A 39 9.67 2.77 -1.91
CA ILE A 39 8.76 3.89 -2.19
C ILE A 39 7.65 3.97 -1.14
N SER A 40 6.94 2.88 -0.89
CA SER A 40 5.80 2.88 0.05
C SER A 40 6.26 3.08 1.50
N GLY A 41 7.35 2.44 1.90
CA GLY A 41 7.86 2.53 3.27
C GLY A 41 8.39 3.93 3.60
N ILE A 42 9.12 4.57 2.68
CA ILE A 42 9.58 5.96 2.88
C ILE A 42 8.37 6.90 2.88
N ALA A 43 7.48 6.80 1.89
CA ALA A 43 6.29 7.67 1.82
C ALA A 43 5.45 7.59 3.10
N ALA A 44 5.16 6.40 3.59
CA ALA A 44 4.40 6.20 4.82
C ALA A 44 5.14 6.71 6.07
N SER A 45 6.47 6.60 6.11
CA SER A 45 7.26 7.11 7.25
C SER A 45 7.30 8.64 7.30
N TRP A 46 7.20 9.31 6.15
CA TRP A 46 7.26 10.77 6.06
C TRP A 46 5.89 11.44 6.06
N ILE A 47 4.87 10.73 5.57
CA ILE A 47 3.48 11.21 5.48
C ILE A 47 2.60 10.18 6.21
N PRO A 48 2.59 10.17 7.55
CA PRO A 48 1.77 9.25 8.31
C PRO A 48 0.30 9.65 8.18
N MET A 49 -0.45 8.94 7.33
CA MET A 49 -1.87 9.20 7.08
C MET A 49 -2.82 8.55 8.10
N SER A 50 -2.31 7.68 8.95
CA SER A 50 -3.12 6.84 9.86
C SER A 50 -2.72 6.96 11.34
N ILE A 51 -1.97 7.98 11.69
CA ILE A 51 -1.63 8.27 13.09
C ILE A 51 -2.44 9.49 13.50
N ASP A 52 -3.64 9.25 13.99
CA ASP A 52 -4.41 10.25 14.71
C ASP A 52 -3.72 10.55 16.04
N ASP A 53 -4.21 11.50 16.83
CA ASP A 53 -3.67 12.08 18.08
C ASP A 53 -3.05 11.11 19.11
N ALA A 54 -2.62 9.93 18.68
CA ALA A 54 -1.95 8.93 19.50
C ALA A 54 -0.54 9.41 19.89
N GLY A 55 -0.16 9.16 21.13
CA GLY A 55 1.17 9.52 21.63
C GLY A 55 2.29 8.77 20.89
N VAL A 56 3.46 9.39 20.78
CA VAL A 56 4.63 8.82 20.07
C VAL A 56 5.03 7.43 20.63
N PHE A 57 4.77 7.18 21.90
CA PHE A 57 5.06 5.91 22.58
C PHE A 57 3.86 4.96 22.63
N ASP A 58 2.79 5.27 21.94
CA ASP A 58 1.70 4.31 21.78
C ASP A 58 2.14 3.10 20.97
N PHE A 59 1.62 1.92 21.34
CA PHE A 59 2.03 0.66 20.70
C PHE A 59 1.77 0.66 19.19
N ASP A 60 0.62 1.18 18.77
CA ASP A 60 0.26 1.20 17.35
C ASP A 60 1.12 2.18 16.56
N THR A 61 1.46 3.33 17.14
CA THR A 61 2.40 4.29 16.56
C THR A 61 3.79 3.68 16.41
N MET A 62 4.32 3.05 17.43
CA MET A 62 5.64 2.39 17.37
C MET A 62 5.63 1.24 16.36
N ARG A 63 4.59 0.42 16.35
CA ARG A 63 4.41 -0.67 15.38
C ARG A 63 4.39 -0.13 13.95
N TYR A 64 3.64 0.94 13.72
CA TYR A 64 3.53 1.59 12.41
C TYR A 64 4.91 2.00 11.89
N TYR A 65 5.65 2.79 12.63
CA TYR A 65 6.98 3.26 12.20
C TYR A 65 7.99 2.12 12.07
N PHE A 66 7.94 1.14 12.97
CA PHE A 66 8.82 -0.03 12.88
C PHE A 66 8.55 -0.84 11.59
N CYS A 67 7.30 -1.18 11.31
CA CYS A 67 6.94 -1.93 10.11
C CYS A 67 7.33 -1.18 8.83
N HIS A 68 7.03 0.11 8.73
CA HIS A 68 7.38 0.89 7.55
C HIS A 68 8.88 1.09 7.39
N THR A 69 9.62 1.25 8.50
CA THR A 69 11.09 1.28 8.47
C THR A 69 11.66 -0.03 7.93
N VAL A 70 11.17 -1.17 8.39
CA VAL A 70 11.60 -2.49 7.90
C VAL A 70 11.27 -2.66 6.41
N LEU A 71 10.09 -2.20 5.96
CA LEU A 71 9.68 -2.29 4.56
C LEU A 71 10.63 -1.59 3.59
N TRP A 72 11.21 -0.44 3.95
CA TRP A 72 12.16 0.24 3.06
C TRP A 72 13.62 -0.10 3.37
N ALA A 73 14.00 -0.25 4.63
CA ALA A 73 15.39 -0.43 5.01
C ALA A 73 15.93 -1.81 4.58
N VAL A 74 15.16 -2.88 4.77
CA VAL A 74 15.60 -4.23 4.42
C VAL A 74 15.89 -4.38 2.93
N PRO A 75 15.00 -4.05 1.99
CA PRO A 75 15.32 -4.16 0.57
C PRO A 75 16.41 -3.19 0.12
N LEU A 76 16.49 -2.00 0.71
CA LEU A 76 17.58 -1.07 0.43
C LEU A 76 18.93 -1.65 0.83
N LEU A 77 19.04 -2.15 2.04
CA LEU A 77 20.27 -2.79 2.54
C LEU A 77 20.64 -4.04 1.73
N MET A 78 19.65 -4.80 1.27
CA MET A 78 19.87 -5.96 0.41
C MET A 78 20.58 -5.57 -0.90
N VAL A 79 20.26 -4.42 -1.47
CA VAL A 79 20.92 -3.91 -2.68
C VAL A 79 22.29 -3.30 -2.33
N ILE A 80 22.39 -2.50 -1.28
CA ILE A 80 23.66 -1.87 -0.84
C ILE A 80 24.73 -2.94 -0.53
N PHE A 81 24.35 -4.00 0.17
CA PHE A 81 25.27 -5.09 0.50
C PHE A 81 25.46 -6.12 -0.63
N GLY A 82 24.99 -5.82 -1.83
CA GLY A 82 25.19 -6.67 -3.01
C GLY A 82 24.48 -8.04 -2.96
N ARG A 83 23.53 -8.23 -2.04
CA ARG A 83 22.72 -9.45 -1.94
C ARG A 83 21.70 -9.58 -3.08
N HIS A 84 21.38 -8.46 -3.72
CA HIS A 84 20.54 -8.40 -4.90
C HIS A 84 21.04 -7.34 -5.86
N LYS A 85 20.99 -7.66 -7.16
CA LYS A 85 21.28 -6.72 -8.25
C LYS A 85 19.99 -6.40 -8.99
N LEU A 86 19.61 -5.15 -9.00
CA LEU A 86 18.45 -4.65 -9.74
C LEU A 86 18.66 -4.87 -11.25
N ASN A 87 17.57 -5.21 -11.93
CA ASN A 87 17.61 -5.41 -13.38
C ASN A 87 16.44 -4.66 -14.03
N TYR A 88 16.77 -3.64 -14.84
CA TYR A 88 15.77 -2.82 -15.53
C TYR A 88 14.82 -3.61 -16.44
N ARG A 89 15.25 -4.76 -16.99
CA ARG A 89 14.40 -5.62 -17.82
C ARG A 89 13.30 -6.31 -17.03
N ARG A 90 13.49 -6.48 -15.74
CA ARG A 90 12.50 -7.09 -14.84
C ARG A 90 11.54 -6.08 -14.22
N ILE A 91 11.79 -4.77 -14.43
CA ILE A 91 10.96 -3.72 -13.84
C ILE A 91 9.49 -3.83 -14.30
N ILE A 92 9.25 -4.39 -15.49
CA ILE A 92 7.90 -4.61 -16.00
C ILE A 92 7.07 -5.57 -15.13
N PHE A 93 7.71 -6.45 -14.39
CA PHE A 93 7.02 -7.36 -13.47
C PHE A 93 6.60 -6.68 -12.16
N VAL A 94 7.20 -5.54 -11.82
CA VAL A 94 6.87 -4.81 -10.58
C VAL A 94 5.41 -4.37 -10.55
N PRO A 95 4.87 -3.66 -11.56
CA PRO A 95 3.46 -3.31 -11.59
C PRO A 95 2.54 -4.54 -11.67
N LEU A 96 2.95 -5.61 -12.34
CA LEU A 96 2.14 -6.83 -12.41
C LEU A 96 2.02 -7.51 -11.04
N ILE A 97 3.12 -7.62 -10.30
CA ILE A 97 3.11 -8.16 -8.93
C ILE A 97 2.31 -7.24 -8.00
N TYR A 98 2.42 -5.92 -8.19
CA TYR A 98 1.65 -4.94 -7.42
C TYR A 98 0.15 -5.10 -7.67
N ILE A 99 -0.29 -5.25 -8.93
CA ILE A 99 -1.69 -5.50 -9.27
C ILE A 99 -2.17 -6.82 -8.65
N LEU A 100 -1.33 -7.86 -8.65
CA LEU A 100 -1.66 -9.11 -7.99
C LEU A 100 -1.83 -8.93 -6.48
N ALA A 101 -0.97 -8.15 -5.83
CA ALA A 101 -1.11 -7.82 -4.41
C ALA A 101 -2.41 -7.07 -4.13
N LEU A 102 -2.77 -6.08 -4.98
CA LEU A 102 -4.05 -5.39 -4.89
C LEU A 102 -5.24 -6.35 -5.07
N ALA A 103 -5.16 -7.27 -6.02
CA ALA A 103 -6.21 -8.27 -6.24
C ALA A 103 -6.41 -9.18 -5.00
N VAL A 104 -5.32 -9.52 -4.29
CA VAL A 104 -5.41 -10.27 -3.03
C VAL A 104 -6.08 -9.44 -1.94
N ILE A 105 -5.77 -8.15 -1.83
CA ILE A 105 -6.43 -7.24 -0.88
C ILE A 105 -7.92 -7.17 -1.18
N VAL A 106 -8.28 -6.90 -2.44
CA VAL A 106 -9.69 -6.84 -2.87
C VAL A 106 -10.43 -8.15 -2.56
N ALA A 107 -9.81 -9.29 -2.83
CA ALA A 107 -10.42 -10.59 -2.51
C ALA A 107 -10.61 -10.77 -1.00
N ASN A 108 -9.66 -10.34 -0.18
CA ASN A 108 -9.78 -10.36 1.28
C ASN A 108 -10.95 -9.51 1.76
N GLU A 109 -11.05 -8.27 1.28
CA GLU A 109 -12.13 -7.34 1.63
C GLU A 109 -13.52 -7.91 1.25
N VAL A 110 -13.64 -8.45 0.04
CA VAL A 110 -14.89 -9.09 -0.41
C VAL A 110 -15.27 -10.26 0.52
N VAL A 111 -14.30 -11.04 0.96
CA VAL A 111 -14.55 -12.14 1.91
C VAL A 111 -15.00 -11.61 3.27
N LEU A 112 -14.37 -10.55 3.80
CA LEU A 112 -14.74 -9.94 5.07
C LEU A 112 -16.18 -9.41 5.05
N VAL A 113 -16.56 -8.73 3.97
CA VAL A 113 -17.95 -8.27 3.77
C VAL A 113 -18.91 -9.45 3.67
N ALA A 114 -18.59 -10.48 2.90
CA ALA A 114 -19.45 -11.66 2.73
C ALA A 114 -19.66 -12.41 4.05
N LEU A 115 -18.70 -12.35 4.96
CA LEU A 115 -18.79 -12.91 6.31
C LEU A 115 -19.51 -11.98 7.30
N GLY A 116 -19.89 -10.77 6.90
CA GLY A 116 -20.51 -9.76 7.77
C GLY A 116 -19.56 -9.22 8.85
N LEU A 117 -18.26 -9.30 8.61
CA LEU A 117 -17.23 -8.83 9.53
C LEU A 117 -16.88 -7.37 9.27
N GLU A 118 -17.22 -6.86 8.10
CA GLU A 118 -16.97 -5.49 7.66
C GLU A 118 -18.15 -4.94 6.85
N ASP A 119 -18.36 -3.62 6.91
CA ASP A 119 -19.39 -2.95 6.12
C ASP A 119 -18.80 -2.59 4.74
N ALA A 120 -19.51 -2.98 3.68
CA ALA A 120 -19.13 -2.64 2.30
C ALA A 120 -18.95 -1.13 2.08
N LYS A 121 -19.66 -0.29 2.85
CA LYS A 121 -19.55 1.15 2.78
C LYS A 121 -18.26 1.66 3.42
N GLU A 122 -17.79 1.04 4.49
CA GLU A 122 -16.52 1.38 5.14
C GLU A 122 -15.33 1.08 4.23
N ILE A 123 -15.35 -0.05 3.54
CA ILE A 123 -14.30 -0.42 2.57
C ILE A 123 -14.13 0.62 1.48
N LEU A 124 -15.24 1.19 0.98
CA LEU A 124 -15.22 2.18 -0.09
C LEU A 124 -14.88 3.60 0.39
N THR A 125 -15.14 3.90 1.66
CA THR A 125 -15.09 5.28 2.17
C THR A 125 -13.90 5.55 3.09
N TYR A 126 -13.45 4.55 3.85
CA TYR A 126 -12.41 4.72 4.86
C TYR A 126 -11.29 3.70 4.73
N GLY A 127 -10.07 4.18 4.94
CA GLY A 127 -8.93 3.36 5.22
C GLY A 127 -8.34 2.64 4.01
N ASN A 128 -7.89 1.47 4.27
CA ASN A 128 -6.92 0.76 3.48
C ASN A 128 -7.50 0.09 2.22
N GLY A 129 -8.74 -0.35 2.26
CA GLY A 129 -9.47 -0.85 1.10
C GLY A 129 -9.74 0.26 0.07
N GLY A 130 -9.98 1.49 0.51
CA GLY A 130 -10.18 2.63 -0.37
C GLY A 130 -9.04 2.86 -1.35
N MET A 131 -7.79 2.57 -0.97
CA MET A 131 -6.65 2.66 -1.90
C MET A 131 -6.70 1.63 -3.03
N ALA A 132 -7.32 0.47 -2.81
CA ALA A 132 -7.46 -0.55 -3.85
C ALA A 132 -8.67 -0.31 -4.74
N PHE A 133 -9.81 0.11 -4.14
CA PHE A 133 -11.08 0.29 -4.84
C PHE A 133 -11.29 1.72 -5.36
N ALA A 134 -10.88 2.72 -4.60
CA ALA A 134 -11.12 4.13 -4.92
C ALA A 134 -9.95 5.02 -4.44
N PRO A 135 -8.75 4.85 -5.01
CA PRO A 135 -7.56 5.59 -4.56
C PRO A 135 -7.73 7.11 -4.67
N TYR A 136 -8.58 7.58 -5.59
CA TYR A 136 -8.89 8.99 -5.72
C TYR A 136 -9.55 9.56 -4.46
N PHE A 137 -10.57 8.88 -3.95
CA PHE A 137 -11.31 9.36 -2.76
C PHE A 137 -10.49 9.27 -1.49
N SER A 138 -9.64 8.25 -1.37
CA SER A 138 -8.74 8.11 -0.21
C SER A 138 -7.67 9.21 -0.14
N LEU A 139 -7.31 9.80 -1.28
CA LEU A 139 -6.28 10.84 -1.38
C LEU A 139 -6.89 12.23 -1.59
N GLU A 140 -8.22 12.34 -1.67
CA GLU A 140 -8.90 13.62 -1.90
C GLU A 140 -8.54 14.65 -0.82
N GLY A 141 -8.18 15.85 -1.25
CA GLY A 141 -7.74 16.93 -0.37
C GLY A 141 -6.29 16.83 0.11
N THR A 142 -5.53 15.82 -0.34
CA THR A 142 -4.11 15.70 0.00
C THR A 142 -3.21 16.29 -1.09
N ALA A 143 -2.07 16.89 -0.71
CA ALA A 143 -1.05 17.36 -1.63
C ALA A 143 -0.48 16.22 -2.52
N VAL A 144 -0.60 14.98 -2.06
CA VAL A 144 -0.18 13.80 -2.83
C VAL A 144 -1.07 13.60 -4.04
N LEU A 145 -2.38 13.74 -3.89
CA LEU A 145 -3.30 13.65 -5.02
C LEU A 145 -3.04 14.75 -6.04
N ASP A 146 -2.87 15.98 -5.59
CA ASP A 146 -2.59 17.12 -6.48
C ASP A 146 -1.31 16.89 -7.28
N PHE A 147 -0.27 16.39 -6.64
CA PHE A 147 0.98 16.02 -7.30
C PHE A 147 0.76 14.91 -8.34
N LEU A 148 0.05 13.84 -8.00
CA LEU A 148 -0.24 12.74 -8.94
C LEU A 148 -1.09 13.22 -10.11
N LEU A 149 -2.12 14.04 -9.85
CA LEU A 149 -2.99 14.59 -10.89
C LEU A 149 -2.27 15.54 -11.86
N ALA A 150 -1.13 16.11 -11.47
CA ALA A 150 -0.31 16.91 -12.37
C ALA A 150 0.23 16.08 -13.56
N PHE A 151 0.43 14.77 -13.38
CA PHE A 151 0.91 13.85 -14.42
C PHE A 151 -0.22 13.13 -15.16
N VAL A 152 -1.47 13.25 -14.69
CA VAL A 152 -2.62 12.60 -15.32
C VAL A 152 -3.14 13.47 -16.47
N PRO A 153 -3.31 12.91 -17.69
CA PRO A 153 -3.87 13.64 -18.81
C PRO A 153 -5.26 14.21 -18.47
N PRO A 154 -5.64 15.40 -18.99
CA PRO A 154 -6.90 16.06 -18.66
C PRO A 154 -8.16 15.22 -18.88
N TRP A 155 -8.14 14.35 -19.91
CA TRP A 155 -9.26 13.47 -20.26
C TRP A 155 -9.43 12.26 -19.32
N PHE A 156 -8.43 12.01 -18.46
CA PHE A 156 -8.46 10.94 -17.46
C PHE A 156 -8.69 11.47 -16.04
N LYS A 157 -8.72 12.82 -15.88
CA LYS A 157 -9.02 13.42 -14.59
C LYS A 157 -10.51 13.22 -14.31
N PRO A 158 -10.89 12.75 -13.12
CA PRO A 158 -12.30 12.70 -12.74
C PRO A 158 -12.86 14.11 -12.88
N SER A 159 -13.93 14.25 -13.64
CA SER A 159 -14.69 15.50 -13.71
C SER A 159 -15.21 15.76 -12.31
N GLY A 160 -14.71 16.81 -11.66
CA GLY A 160 -15.03 17.17 -10.28
C GLY A 160 -16.53 17.25 -10.06
N GLY A 161 -17.08 16.21 -9.53
CA GLY A 161 -18.40 16.14 -8.97
C GLY A 161 -18.26 16.23 -7.47
N SER A 162 -18.71 17.32 -6.89
CA SER A 162 -19.04 17.39 -5.46
C SER A 162 -19.78 16.11 -5.05
N GLY A 163 -19.19 15.39 -4.09
CA GLY A 163 -19.59 14.08 -3.60
C GLY A 163 -21.08 13.80 -3.38
N GLU A 164 -21.80 13.57 -4.44
CA GLU A 164 -23.09 12.89 -4.39
C GLU A 164 -22.92 11.54 -5.10
N TYR A 165 -22.86 10.48 -4.30
CA TYR A 165 -23.07 9.14 -4.81
C TYR A 165 -24.48 9.06 -5.40
N PRO A 166 -24.67 8.45 -6.57
CA PRO A 166 -26.00 8.09 -7.00
C PRO A 166 -26.63 7.14 -5.99
N PRO A 167 -27.94 7.26 -5.74
CA PRO A 167 -28.67 6.49 -4.75
C PRO A 167 -28.65 4.99 -5.05
#